data_febe372037ebac93db251ac6a4981201
#
_entry.id   febe372037ebac93db251ac6a4981201
#
_cell.length_a   1.000
_cell.length_b   1.000
_cell.length_c   1.000
_cell.angle_alpha   90.00
_cell.angle_beta   90.00
_cell.angle_gamma   90.00
#
_symmetry.space_group_name_H-M   'P 1'
#
loop_
_entity.id
_entity.type
_entity.pdbx_description
1 polymer ?
#
loop_
_entity_poly.entity_id
_entity_poly.type
_entity_poly.pdbx_seq_one_letter_code
_entity_poly.pdbx_strand_id
1 'polypeptide(L)'
;MCLPTPKMCLLTAPKKPKTDVYLFVYDLSHGVSNLLSESLLGSSVQFQHKCVFAGKHLEGIWHTAVVVFGSEYFFGVHGVRKCKPGALSIGKPNKRLLIGQTEFTEEEILEFIQKMADGPYR
;
A
#
# COMPACT_ATOMS: atom_id res chain seq x y z
N MET A 1 23.22 -13.47 58.11
CA MET A 1 22.04 -12.77 57.55
C MET A 1 22.28 -12.54 56.09
N CYS A 2 21.68 -13.32 55.23
CA CYS A 2 21.68 -13.08 53.80
C CYS A 2 20.68 -11.96 53.52
N LEU A 3 21.23 -10.81 53.10
CA LEU A 3 20.40 -9.79 52.49
C LEU A 3 19.77 -10.38 51.24
N PRO A 4 18.45 -10.25 51.01
CA PRO A 4 17.89 -10.63 49.75
C PRO A 4 18.59 -9.83 48.66
N THR A 5 19.32 -10.55 47.82
CA THR A 5 19.76 -9.95 46.56
C THR A 5 18.54 -9.33 45.89
N PRO A 6 18.58 -8.07 45.53
CA PRO A 6 17.51 -7.51 44.72
C PRO A 6 17.42 -8.39 43.49
N LYS A 7 16.35 -9.16 43.38
CA LYS A 7 15.98 -9.73 42.10
C LYS A 7 15.97 -8.53 41.18
N MET A 8 17.00 -8.43 40.35
CA MET A 8 16.93 -7.51 39.23
C MET A 8 15.69 -7.95 38.46
N CYS A 9 14.58 -7.28 38.75
CA CYS A 9 13.49 -7.26 37.83
C CYS A 9 14.12 -6.78 36.53
N LEU A 10 14.37 -7.70 35.63
CA LEU A 10 14.49 -7.39 34.24
C LEU A 10 13.17 -6.70 33.89
N LEU A 11 13.14 -5.39 34.07
CA LEU A 11 12.15 -4.55 33.45
C LEU A 11 12.38 -4.70 31.98
N THR A 12 11.82 -5.78 31.42
CA THR A 12 11.58 -5.85 30.02
C THR A 12 10.75 -4.63 29.73
N ALA A 13 11.34 -3.66 29.02
CA ALA A 13 10.61 -2.51 28.55
C ALA A 13 9.29 -3.02 27.96
N PRO A 14 8.13 -2.40 28.27
CA PRO A 14 6.86 -2.87 27.75
C PRO A 14 6.99 -3.00 26.24
N LYS A 15 6.78 -4.21 25.74
CA LYS A 15 6.82 -4.45 24.29
C LYS A 15 5.80 -3.51 23.67
N LYS A 16 6.24 -2.63 22.78
CA LYS A 16 5.33 -1.78 22.02
C LYS A 16 4.35 -2.68 21.28
N PRO A 17 3.07 -2.33 21.25
CA PRO A 17 2.09 -3.08 20.48
C PRO A 17 2.51 -3.11 19.01
N LYS A 18 2.41 -4.28 18.40
CA LYS A 18 2.71 -4.46 16.99
C LYS A 18 1.43 -4.42 16.18
N THR A 19 1.47 -3.71 15.07
CA THR A 19 0.34 -3.58 14.15
C THR A 19 0.72 -4.18 12.81
N ASP A 20 -0.16 -5.00 12.26
CA ASP A 20 0.03 -5.64 10.96
C ASP A 20 0.02 -4.59 9.85
N VAL A 21 0.93 -4.78 8.88
CA VAL A 21 1.06 -3.93 7.70
C VAL A 21 0.83 -4.79 6.47
N TYR A 22 -0.13 -4.38 5.64
CA TYR A 22 -0.48 -5.06 4.40
C TYR A 22 -0.05 -4.23 3.20
N LEU A 23 0.32 -4.90 2.14
CA LEU A 23 0.50 -4.33 0.82
C LEU A 23 -0.68 -4.77 -0.05
N PHE A 24 -1.44 -3.82 -0.55
CA PHE A 24 -2.46 -4.07 -1.56
C PHE A 24 -1.87 -3.82 -2.94
N VAL A 25 -2.12 -4.74 -3.84
CA VAL A 25 -1.61 -4.69 -5.22
C VAL A 25 -2.80 -4.69 -6.17
N TYR A 26 -2.82 -3.69 -7.03
CA TYR A 26 -3.86 -3.49 -8.04
C TYR A 26 -3.25 -3.62 -9.43
N ASP A 27 -3.89 -4.42 -10.27
CA ASP A 27 -3.54 -4.52 -11.68
C ASP A 27 -4.38 -3.52 -12.48
N LEU A 28 -3.77 -2.43 -12.87
CA LEU A 28 -4.43 -1.39 -13.66
C LEU A 28 -4.65 -1.79 -15.12
N SER A 29 -3.92 -2.79 -15.61
CA SER A 29 -4.04 -3.23 -16.99
C SER A 29 -5.38 -3.90 -17.27
N HIS A 30 -5.92 -4.66 -16.30
CA HIS A 30 -7.25 -5.26 -16.44
C HIS A 30 -8.38 -4.24 -16.44
N GLY A 31 -8.28 -3.20 -15.61
CA GLY A 31 -9.27 -2.12 -15.58
C GLY A 31 -9.27 -1.28 -16.86
N VAL A 32 -8.09 -0.95 -17.36
CA VAL A 32 -7.94 -0.18 -18.59
C VAL A 32 -8.34 -1.00 -19.82
N SER A 33 -8.03 -2.29 -19.87
CA SER A 33 -8.42 -3.14 -20.98
C SER A 33 -9.94 -3.33 -21.05
N ASN A 34 -10.61 -3.46 -19.93
CA ASN A 34 -12.08 -3.54 -19.89
C ASN A 34 -12.76 -2.24 -20.29
N LEU A 35 -12.21 -1.08 -19.83
CA LEU A 35 -12.72 0.23 -20.22
C LEU A 35 -12.52 0.53 -21.71
N LEU A 36 -11.41 0.10 -22.29
CA LEU A 36 -11.11 0.29 -23.70
C LEU A 36 -11.84 -0.71 -24.61
N SER A 37 -12.17 -1.91 -24.10
CA SER A 37 -12.85 -2.93 -24.87
C SER A 37 -14.36 -2.68 -25.01
N GLU A 38 -15.00 -2.06 -24.02
CA GLU A 38 -16.45 -1.89 -23.98
C GLU A 38 -16.97 -0.54 -24.47
N SER A 39 -16.17 0.52 -24.40
CA SER A 39 -16.71 1.89 -24.51
C SER A 39 -16.24 2.70 -25.71
N LEU A 40 -15.11 2.43 -26.32
CA LEU A 40 -14.46 3.35 -27.25
C LEU A 40 -14.04 2.75 -28.60
N LEU A 41 -13.97 1.44 -28.71
CA LEU A 41 -13.56 0.80 -29.94
C LEU A 41 -14.56 -0.30 -30.25
N GLY A 42 -15.48 -0.02 -31.17
CA GLY A 42 -16.30 -1.04 -31.78
C GLY A 42 -15.45 -2.26 -32.14
N SER A 43 -16.03 -3.41 -32.08
CA SER A 43 -15.51 -4.79 -32.09
C SER A 43 -14.43 -5.20 -33.12
N SER A 44 -13.69 -4.28 -33.66
CA SER A 44 -12.71 -4.54 -34.72
C SER A 44 -11.24 -4.20 -34.38
N VAL A 45 -10.95 -3.77 -33.18
CA VAL A 45 -9.57 -3.58 -32.77
C VAL A 45 -9.21 -4.65 -31.74
N GLN A 46 -8.64 -5.73 -32.20
CA GLN A 46 -7.85 -6.61 -31.36
C GLN A 46 -6.66 -5.82 -30.86
N PHE A 47 -6.88 -5.04 -29.82
CA PHE A 47 -5.79 -4.55 -28.99
C PHE A 47 -5.22 -5.78 -28.26
N GLN A 48 -4.32 -6.48 -28.92
CA GLN A 48 -3.45 -7.39 -28.21
C GLN A 48 -2.75 -6.54 -27.14
N HIS A 49 -2.99 -6.92 -25.90
CA HIS A 49 -2.48 -6.28 -24.69
C HIS A 49 -0.97 -6.30 -24.63
N LYS A 50 -0.35 -5.57 -25.51
CA LYS A 50 1.07 -5.31 -25.49
C LYS A 50 1.22 -3.83 -25.24
N CYS A 51 1.11 -3.42 -23.98
CA CYS A 51 1.69 -2.15 -23.59
C CYS A 51 3.20 -2.25 -23.84
N VAL A 52 3.61 -1.99 -25.06
CA VAL A 52 5.01 -1.89 -25.43
C VAL A 52 5.48 -0.52 -24.97
N PHE A 53 5.92 -0.43 -23.73
CA PHE A 53 6.63 0.73 -23.25
C PHE A 53 8.12 0.48 -23.50
N ALA A 54 8.73 1.26 -24.37
CA ALA A 54 10.17 1.18 -24.72
C ALA A 54 10.66 -0.20 -25.20
N GLY A 55 9.86 -0.93 -25.99
CA GLY A 55 10.27 -2.20 -26.57
C GLY A 55 10.32 -3.38 -25.62
N LYS A 56 9.84 -3.23 -24.38
CA LYS A 56 9.74 -4.30 -23.39
C LYS A 56 8.28 -4.70 -23.17
N HIS A 57 8.04 -6.00 -23.09
CA HIS A 57 6.75 -6.53 -22.64
C HIS A 57 6.55 -6.22 -21.17
N LEU A 58 5.56 -5.39 -20.86
CA LEU A 58 5.07 -5.22 -19.49
C LEU A 58 3.89 -6.18 -19.30
N GLU A 59 4.02 -7.11 -18.36
CA GLU A 59 2.95 -8.06 -18.01
C GLU A 59 1.74 -7.38 -17.37
N GLY A 60 1.87 -6.12 -16.92
CA GLY A 60 0.80 -5.35 -16.32
C GLY A 60 1.29 -3.97 -15.86
N ILE A 61 0.34 -3.12 -15.53
CA ILE A 61 0.59 -1.85 -14.85
C ILE A 61 0.12 -2.03 -13.42
N TRP A 62 1.06 -1.99 -12.50
CA TRP A 62 0.79 -2.25 -11.09
C TRP A 62 0.69 -0.95 -10.30
N HIS A 63 -0.35 -0.87 -9.49
CA HIS A 63 -0.48 0.13 -8.43
C HIS A 63 -0.40 -0.57 -7.08
N THR A 64 0.31 0.02 -6.15
CA THR A 64 0.45 -0.51 -4.79
C THR A 64 0.00 0.50 -3.76
N ALA A 65 -0.55 0.00 -2.67
CA ALA A 65 -0.96 0.78 -1.51
C ALA A 65 -0.59 0.06 -0.23
N VAL A 66 -0.27 0.81 0.81
CA VAL A 66 0.04 0.28 2.13
C VAL A 66 -1.17 0.42 3.03
N VAL A 67 -1.57 -0.66 3.68
CA VAL A 67 -2.68 -0.66 4.64
C VAL A 67 -2.15 -0.89 6.04
N VAL A 68 -2.38 0.08 6.90
CA VAL A 68 -2.01 0.05 8.31
C VAL A 68 -2.99 0.91 9.11
N PHE A 69 -3.26 0.55 10.36
CA PHE A 69 -4.22 1.25 11.23
C PHE A 69 -5.60 1.48 10.58
N GLY A 70 -6.09 0.49 9.83
CA GLY A 70 -7.40 0.58 9.19
C GLY A 70 -7.51 1.60 8.06
N SER A 71 -6.40 2.11 7.55
CA SER A 71 -6.35 3.06 6.44
C SER A 71 -5.43 2.55 5.35
N GLU A 72 -5.81 2.82 4.11
CA GLU A 72 -5.02 2.54 2.91
C GLU A 72 -4.34 3.82 2.42
N TYR A 73 -3.02 3.79 2.35
CA TYR A 73 -2.17 4.91 1.92
C TYR A 73 -1.58 4.62 0.55
N PHE A 74 -1.70 5.55 -0.36
CA PHE A 74 -1.25 5.40 -1.73
C PHE A 74 -0.73 6.73 -2.30
N PHE A 75 0.07 6.60 -3.35
CA PHE A 75 0.55 7.74 -4.13
C PHE A 75 -0.28 7.86 -5.41
N GLY A 76 -0.88 9.00 -5.60
CA GLY A 76 -1.71 9.30 -6.76
C GLY A 76 -1.31 10.59 -7.45
N VAL A 77 -2.12 11.02 -8.43
CA VAL A 77 -1.89 12.25 -9.23
C VAL A 77 -1.78 13.50 -8.36
N HIS A 78 -2.34 13.47 -7.17
CA HIS A 78 -2.35 14.59 -6.23
C HIS A 78 -1.47 14.34 -5.00
N GLY A 79 -0.43 13.50 -5.14
CA GLY A 79 0.48 13.15 -4.06
C GLY A 79 -0.01 12.01 -3.19
N VAL A 80 0.47 11.97 -1.95
CA VAL A 80 0.11 10.92 -0.99
C VAL A 80 -1.30 11.15 -0.45
N ARG A 81 -2.12 10.12 -0.50
CA ARG A 81 -3.51 10.15 -0.05
C ARG A 81 -3.85 8.93 0.80
N LYS A 82 -4.97 9.01 1.51
CA LYS A 82 -5.53 7.88 2.25
C LYS A 82 -7.02 7.69 1.96
N CYS A 83 -7.46 6.44 2.05
CA CYS A 83 -8.86 6.07 1.98
C CYS A 83 -9.15 4.87 2.89
N LYS A 84 -10.39 4.42 2.91
CA LYS A 84 -10.72 3.13 3.53
C LYS A 84 -10.12 1.99 2.72
N PRO A 85 -9.66 0.90 3.35
CA PRO A 85 -9.09 -0.23 2.64
C PRO A 85 -10.04 -0.80 1.57
N GLY A 86 -9.53 -0.91 0.35
CA GLY A 86 -10.30 -1.41 -0.79
C GLY A 86 -11.30 -0.41 -1.39
N ALA A 87 -11.29 0.85 -0.97
CA ALA A 87 -12.22 1.89 -1.45
C ALA A 87 -11.66 2.74 -2.61
N LEU A 88 -10.54 2.35 -3.20
CA LEU A 88 -10.00 3.04 -4.37
C LEU A 88 -10.96 2.94 -5.57
N SER A 89 -11.07 4.03 -6.33
CA SER A 89 -11.89 4.09 -7.54
C SER A 89 -11.48 3.11 -8.64
N ILE A 90 -10.26 2.59 -8.55
CA ILE A 90 -9.72 1.58 -9.49
C ILE A 90 -10.26 0.17 -9.24
N GLY A 91 -11.05 -0.02 -8.20
CA GLY A 91 -11.68 -1.29 -7.86
C GLY A 91 -11.04 -1.98 -6.64
N LYS A 92 -11.24 -3.28 -6.53
CA LYS A 92 -10.71 -4.09 -5.43
C LYS A 92 -9.27 -4.51 -5.72
N PRO A 93 -8.42 -4.67 -4.70
CA PRO A 93 -7.07 -5.15 -4.90
C PRO A 93 -7.07 -6.59 -5.41
N ASN A 94 -6.17 -6.86 -6.35
CA ASN A 94 -5.94 -8.21 -6.88
C ASN A 94 -5.21 -9.10 -5.87
N LYS A 95 -4.32 -8.49 -5.09
CA LYS A 95 -3.57 -9.18 -4.03
C LYS A 95 -3.54 -8.36 -2.77
N ARG A 96 -3.63 -9.05 -1.63
CA ARG A 96 -3.48 -8.50 -0.30
C ARG A 96 -2.39 -9.30 0.40
N LEU A 97 -1.26 -8.68 0.67
CA LEU A 97 -0.08 -9.34 1.21
C LEU A 97 0.21 -8.79 2.60
N LEU A 98 0.31 -9.66 3.60
CA LEU A 98 0.86 -9.28 4.89
C LEU A 98 2.38 -9.15 4.72
N ILE A 99 2.91 -7.94 4.78
CA ILE A 99 4.34 -7.68 4.58
C ILE A 99 5.13 -7.63 5.89
N GLY A 100 4.47 -7.51 7.00
CA GLY A 100 5.11 -7.50 8.31
C GLY A 100 4.29 -6.77 9.36
N GLN A 101 4.98 -6.39 10.43
CA GLN A 101 4.42 -5.67 11.55
C GLN A 101 5.24 -4.43 11.86
N THR A 102 4.59 -3.38 12.30
CA THR A 102 5.24 -2.16 12.75
C THR A 102 5.04 -1.93 14.25
N GLU A 103 6.05 -1.35 14.89
CA GLU A 103 5.97 -0.86 16.27
C GLU A 103 5.74 0.65 16.34
N PHE A 104 5.67 1.32 15.18
CA PHE A 104 5.31 2.73 15.13
C PHE A 104 3.84 2.94 15.50
N THR A 105 3.56 4.06 16.15
CA THR A 105 2.19 4.47 16.44
C THR A 105 1.53 5.05 15.18
N GLU A 106 0.21 5.18 15.22
CA GLU A 106 -0.52 5.80 14.12
C GLU A 106 -0.07 7.25 13.89
N GLU A 107 0.17 7.99 14.98
CA GLU A 107 0.64 9.38 14.93
C GLU A 107 2.01 9.49 14.28
N GLU A 108 2.94 8.60 14.62
CA GLU A 108 4.29 8.58 14.03
C GLU A 108 4.23 8.31 12.51
N ILE A 109 3.36 7.41 12.09
CA ILE A 109 3.16 7.11 10.66
C ILE A 109 2.51 8.29 9.94
N LEU A 110 1.50 8.91 10.52
CA LEU A 110 0.85 10.08 9.94
C LEU A 110 1.82 11.26 9.80
N GLU A 111 2.65 11.51 10.79
CA GLU A 111 3.69 12.54 10.72
C GLU A 111 4.69 12.27 9.59
N PHE A 112 5.12 11.02 9.44
CA PHE A 112 6.02 10.63 8.36
C PHE A 112 5.38 10.83 6.98
N ILE A 113 4.13 10.41 6.82
CA ILE A 113 3.36 10.58 5.58
C ILE A 113 3.19 12.06 5.25
N GLN A 114 2.90 12.90 6.26
CA GLN A 114 2.77 14.35 6.05
C GLN A 114 4.08 14.96 5.58
N LYS A 115 5.20 14.58 6.16
CA LYS A 115 6.53 15.02 5.70
C LYS A 115 6.81 14.62 4.25
N MET A 116 6.39 13.44 3.85
CA MET A 116 6.50 13.02 2.45
C MET A 116 5.60 13.85 1.53
N ALA A 117 4.37 14.11 1.95
CA ALA A 117 3.40 14.89 1.17
C ALA A 117 3.84 16.36 1.01
N ASP A 118 4.51 16.94 2.00
CA ASP A 118 5.04 18.30 1.95
C ASP A 118 6.38 18.42 1.20
N GLY A 119 7.02 17.27 0.94
CA GLY A 119 8.31 17.15 0.27
C GLY A 119 8.21 16.91 -1.25
N PRO A 120 9.14 16.14 -1.81
CA PRO A 120 9.22 15.89 -3.25
C PRO A 120 8.08 15.03 -3.82
N TYR A 121 7.22 14.49 -2.98
CA TYR A 121 6.10 13.62 -3.36
C TYR A 121 4.74 14.34 -3.34
N ARG A 122 4.76 15.59 -3.77
CA ARG A 122 3.53 16.39 -3.97
C ARG A 122 2.73 15.92 -5.17
#